data_741cb12e5913ba1ad21a2bbe9020d314
#
_entry.id   741cb12e5913ba1ad21a2bbe9020d314
#
_cell.length_a   1.000
_cell.length_b   1.000
_cell.length_c   1.000
_cell.angle_alpha   90.00
_cell.angle_beta   90.00
_cell.angle_gamma   90.00
#
_symmetry.space_group_name_H-M   'P 1'
#
loop_
_entity.id
_entity.type
_entity.pdbx_description
1 polymer ?
#
loop_
_entity_poly.entity_id
_entity_poly.type
_entity_poly.pdbx_seq_one_letter_code
_entity_poly.pdbx_strand_id
1 'polypeptide(L)' 'METLLQTSREPKTLGLEKTDDGRLRLVITLKKLGMVTMLEYFLDQHEAGLLSEALSKAK' A
#
# COMPACT_ATOMS: atom_id res chain seq x y z
N MET A 1 7.45 -9.70 8.04
CA MET A 1 6.53 -8.79 7.36
C MET A 1 5.53 -9.60 6.54
N GLU A 2 4.26 -9.31 6.67
CA GLU A 2 3.21 -10.07 6.02
C GLU A 2 2.58 -9.26 4.90
N THR A 3 2.49 -9.85 3.72
CA THR A 3 1.82 -9.20 2.58
C THR A 3 0.32 -9.43 2.68
N LEU A 4 -0.44 -8.34 2.82
CA LEU A 4 -1.90 -8.40 2.91
C LEU A 4 -2.56 -8.24 1.55
N LEU A 5 -1.94 -7.48 0.67
CA LEU A 5 -2.47 -7.20 -0.65
C LEU A 5 -1.33 -6.90 -1.59
N GLN A 6 -1.41 -7.41 -2.79
CA GLN A 6 -0.48 -7.03 -3.85
C GLN A 6 -1.20 -7.08 -5.17
N THR A 7 -1.24 -5.96 -5.87
CA THR A 7 -1.80 -5.88 -7.20
C THR A 7 -0.75 -5.33 -8.15
N SER A 8 -0.85 -5.75 -9.40
CA SER A 8 0.06 -5.25 -10.42
C SER A 8 -0.76 -4.83 -11.63
N ARG A 9 -0.61 -3.59 -12.01
CA ARG A 9 -1.24 -3.03 -13.21
C ARG A 9 -0.18 -2.19 -13.88
N GLU A 10 0.57 -2.79 -14.77
CA GLU A 10 1.68 -2.09 -15.39
C GLU A 10 1.25 -0.75 -15.97
N PRO A 11 2.06 0.29 -15.77
CA PRO A 11 3.39 0.30 -15.18
C PRO A 11 3.42 0.43 -13.66
N LYS A 12 2.30 0.25 -12.97
CA LYS A 12 2.18 0.50 -11.53
C LYS A 12 1.92 -0.78 -10.76
N THR A 13 2.43 -0.84 -9.52
CA THR A 13 2.06 -1.88 -8.58
C THR A 13 1.65 -1.25 -7.26
N LEU A 14 0.77 -1.93 -6.53
CA LEU A 14 0.31 -1.51 -5.21
C LEU A 14 0.48 -2.68 -4.26
N GLY A 15 1.15 -2.44 -3.15
CA GLY A 15 1.33 -3.45 -2.12
C GLY A 15 0.89 -2.93 -0.77
N LEU A 16 0.31 -3.79 0.04
CA LEU A 16 -0.04 -3.51 1.42
C LEU A 16 0.54 -4.61 2.28
N GLU A 17 1.35 -4.23 3.26
CA GLU A 17 2.06 -5.16 4.13
C GLU A 17 1.81 -4.81 5.58
N LYS A 18 1.90 -5.82 6.44
CA LYS A 18 1.84 -5.64 7.87
C LYS A 18 3.26 -5.78 8.42
N THR A 19 3.74 -4.76 9.11
CA THR A 19 5.08 -4.77 9.69
C THR A 19 5.10 -5.59 10.98
N ASP A 20 6.29 -5.96 11.44
CA ASP A 20 6.44 -6.77 12.64
C ASP A 20 5.97 -6.05 13.90
N ASP A 21 5.96 -4.72 13.89
CA ASP A 21 5.49 -3.91 15.01
C ASP A 21 4.00 -3.56 14.92
N GLY A 22 3.27 -4.17 13.97
CA GLY A 22 1.82 -4.01 13.87
C GLY A 22 1.33 -2.85 13.03
N ARG A 23 2.24 -2.12 12.38
CA ARG A 23 1.84 -1.05 11.48
C ARG A 23 1.56 -1.59 10.07
N LEU A 24 0.89 -0.77 9.27
CA LEU A 24 0.66 -1.09 7.88
C LEU A 24 1.63 -0.28 7.00
N ARG A 25 2.15 -0.93 5.99
CA ARG A 25 3.04 -0.30 5.01
C ARG A 25 2.38 -0.36 3.65
N LEU A 26 2.11 0.82 3.09
CA LEU A 26 1.55 0.94 1.74
C LEU A 26 2.67 1.28 0.79
N VAL A 27 2.81 0.50 -0.27
CA VAL A 27 3.89 0.68 -1.24
C VAL A 27 3.31 0.84 -2.64
N ILE A 28 3.73 1.88 -3.33
CA ILE A 28 3.36 2.10 -4.71
C ILE A 28 4.63 2.15 -5.54
N THR A 29 4.70 1.32 -6.57
CA THR A 29 5.86 1.28 -7.46
C THR A 29 5.44 1.69 -8.86
N LEU A 30 6.25 2.51 -9.50
CA LEU A 30 6.04 2.93 -10.88
C LEU A 30 7.30 2.63 -11.68
N LYS A 31 7.14 1.86 -12.76
CA LYS A 31 8.23 1.57 -13.70
C LYS A 31 7.97 2.34 -14.99
N LYS A 32 8.91 3.18 -15.37
CA LYS A 32 8.78 3.98 -16.59
C LYS A 32 10.15 4.23 -17.20
N LEU A 33 10.31 3.88 -18.47
CA LEU A 33 11.53 4.15 -19.24
C LEU A 33 12.80 3.63 -18.55
N GLY A 34 12.72 2.42 -17.97
CA GLY A 34 13.86 1.81 -17.29
C GLY A 34 14.12 2.36 -15.90
N MET A 35 13.31 3.30 -15.42
CA MET A 35 13.41 3.83 -14.07
C MET A 35 12.32 3.27 -13.17
N VAL A 36 12.67 3.01 -11.92
CA VAL A 36 11.73 2.53 -10.93
C VAL A 36 11.61 3.59 -9.82
N THR A 37 10.39 4.05 -9.61
CA THR A 37 10.08 4.97 -8.50
C THR A 37 9.25 4.23 -7.49
N MET A 38 9.64 4.30 -6.22
CA MET A 38 8.91 3.63 -5.14
C MET A 38 8.52 4.66 -4.08
N LEU A 39 7.25 4.62 -3.71
CA LEU A 39 6.70 5.45 -2.64
C LEU A 39 6.23 4.53 -1.51
N GLU A 40 6.56 4.90 -0.29
CA GLU A 40 6.16 4.16 0.91
C GLU A 40 5.40 5.09 1.84
N TYR A 41 4.37 4.55 2.48
CA TYR A 41 3.63 5.26 3.51
C TYR A 41 3.29 4.29 4.64
N PHE A 42 3.67 4.64 5.85
CA PHE A 42 3.35 3.83 7.02
C PHE A 42 2.10 4.39 7.69
N LEU A 43 1.11 3.52 7.87
CA LEU A 43 -0.16 3.88 8.49
C LEU A 43 -0.19 3.37 9.93
N ASP A 44 -0.63 4.23 10.86
CA ASP A 44 -0.92 3.78 12.21
C ASP A 44 -2.33 3.18 12.25
N GLN A 45 -2.77 2.73 13.43
CA GLN A 45 -4.08 2.10 13.56
C GLN A 45 -5.22 3.08 13.25
N HIS A 46 -5.06 4.32 13.62
CA HIS A 46 -6.06 5.34 13.34
C HIS A 46 -6.21 5.57 11.84
N GLU A 47 -5.10 5.75 11.15
CA GLU A 47 -5.09 5.95 9.70
C GLU A 47 -5.60 4.73 8.95
N ALA A 48 -5.25 3.54 9.42
CA ALA A 48 -5.74 2.30 8.84
C ALA A 48 -7.27 2.21 8.95
N GLY A 49 -7.82 2.65 10.08
CA GLY A 49 -9.26 2.71 10.27
C GLY A 49 -9.93 3.68 9.32
N LEU A 50 -9.34 4.85 9.11
CA LEU A 50 -9.85 5.83 8.18
C LEU A 50 -9.85 5.30 6.74
N LEU A 51 -8.78 4.62 6.36
CA LEU A 51 -8.68 4.04 5.02
C LEU A 51 -9.72 2.94 4.83
N SER A 52 -9.89 2.08 5.82
CA SER A 52 -10.88 1.00 5.77
C SER A 52 -12.29 1.57 5.62
N GLU A 53 -12.61 2.62 6.37
CA GLU A 53 -13.91 3.28 6.28
C GLU A 53 -14.15 3.89 4.91
N ALA A 54 -13.14 4.57 4.37
CA ALA A 54 -13.24 5.19 3.06
C ALA A 54 -13.47 4.13 1.97
N LEU A 55 -12.79 3.00 2.04
CA LEU A 55 -12.96 1.92 1.08
C LEU A 55 -14.38 1.32 1.17
N SER A 56 -14.93 1.20 2.36
CA SER A 56 -16.30 0.74 2.54
C SER A 56 -17.30 1.66 1.88
N LYS A 57 -17.08 2.97 1.97
CA LYS A 57 -17.99 3.96 1.36
C LYS A 57 -17.85 4.02 -0.16
N ALA A 58 -16.72 3.61 -0.69
CA ALA A 58 -16.46 3.65 -2.13
C ALA A 58 -17.15 2.53 -2.92
N LYS A 59 -17.71 1.55 -2.23
CA LYS A 59 -18.40 0.41 -2.87
C LYS A 59 -19.81 0.73 -3.28
#